data_e66c55474a56b730f7fa58289418aeb6
#
_entry.id   e66c55474a56b730f7fa58289418aeb6
#
_cell.length_a   1.000
_cell.length_b   1.000
_cell.length_c   1.000
_cell.angle_alpha   90.00
_cell.angle_beta   90.00
_cell.angle_gamma   90.00
#
_symmetry.space_group_name_H-M   'P 1'
#
loop_
_entity.id
_entity.type
_entity.pdbx_description
1 polymer ?
#
loop_
_entity_poly.entity_id
_entity_poly.type
_entity_poly.pdbx_seq_one_letter_code
_entity_poly.pdbx_strand_id
1 'polypeptide(L)'
;MKFVLVPGAWLGAWAWTKMVPFLEDGGHEAYPVTLTGMGDRVHLATKDVGMETAIQDVLNVISFNDLDDFVLVGHSFAGKVAAAVADRAHEKVHRVIYLDSFRPERVRTPQGSFDPSEEFGALPPGAFAAPLTDEIVERIGKDVKGQDRRWMMSKATPWPVKLAKDPITLSENIDDVESAYVFCTLTGDPVDEIIAGKWGKLEGP
;
A
#
# COMPACT_ATOMS: atom_id res chain seq x y z
N MET A 1 10.33 0.85 18.65
CA MET A 1 10.54 0.87 17.18
C MET A 1 9.66 1.93 16.54
N LYS A 2 10.08 2.47 15.40
CA LYS A 2 9.31 3.42 14.60
C LYS A 2 8.62 2.69 13.45
N PHE A 3 7.37 3.00 13.17
CA PHE A 3 6.58 2.37 12.10
C PHE A 3 6.11 3.43 11.11
N VAL A 4 6.50 3.33 9.85
CA VAL A 4 5.96 4.13 8.76
C VAL A 4 4.85 3.33 8.08
N LEU A 5 3.61 3.85 8.10
CA LEU A 5 2.41 3.13 7.73
C LEU A 5 1.82 3.68 6.42
N VAL A 6 1.99 2.96 5.33
CA VAL A 6 1.52 3.37 3.99
C VAL A 6 0.21 2.67 3.66
N PRO A 7 -0.90 3.42 3.45
CA PRO A 7 -2.23 2.85 3.25
C PRO A 7 -2.43 2.30 1.83
N GLY A 8 -3.43 1.41 1.70
CA GLY A 8 -3.89 0.88 0.43
C GLY A 8 -4.60 1.91 -0.45
N ALA A 9 -5.06 1.45 -1.62
CA ALA A 9 -5.85 2.26 -2.55
C ALA A 9 -7.08 2.87 -1.86
N TRP A 10 -7.49 4.05 -2.29
CA TRP A 10 -8.64 4.84 -1.76
C TRP A 10 -8.48 5.34 -0.32
N LEU A 11 -7.46 4.91 0.41
CA LEU A 11 -7.28 5.19 1.83
C LEU A 11 -6.28 6.34 2.06
N GLY A 12 -6.25 6.87 3.27
CA GLY A 12 -5.26 7.82 3.75
C GLY A 12 -4.75 7.42 5.12
N ALA A 13 -3.95 8.26 5.77
CA ALA A 13 -3.43 8.05 7.13
C ALA A 13 -4.54 7.70 8.14
N TRP A 14 -5.75 8.21 7.92
CA TRP A 14 -6.92 7.93 8.75
C TRP A 14 -7.23 6.43 8.90
N ALA A 15 -6.88 5.60 7.90
CA ALA A 15 -7.13 4.16 7.96
C ALA A 15 -6.38 3.47 9.10
N TRP A 16 -5.28 4.06 9.54
CA TRP A 16 -4.44 3.55 10.62
C TRP A 16 -4.87 4.01 12.03
N THR A 17 -5.89 4.91 12.13
CA THR A 17 -6.31 5.52 13.40
C THR A 17 -6.64 4.48 14.48
N LYS A 18 -7.15 3.32 14.10
CA LYS A 18 -7.45 2.23 15.04
C LYS A 18 -6.22 1.41 15.42
N MET A 19 -5.20 1.38 14.57
CA MET A 19 -3.97 0.60 14.78
C MET A 19 -2.94 1.38 15.60
N VAL A 20 -2.84 2.69 15.37
CA VAL A 20 -1.84 3.56 16.02
C VAL A 20 -1.83 3.40 17.55
N PRO A 21 -2.96 3.42 18.28
CA PRO A 21 -2.95 3.27 19.73
C PRO A 21 -2.33 1.94 20.20
N PHE A 22 -2.53 0.85 19.44
CA PHE A 22 -1.93 -0.45 19.81
C PHE A 22 -0.41 -0.46 19.65
N LEU A 23 0.12 0.26 18.65
CA LEU A 23 1.57 0.43 18.48
C LEU A 23 2.15 1.29 19.61
N GLU A 24 1.47 2.39 19.94
CA GLU A 24 1.89 3.32 21.01
C GLU A 24 1.84 2.65 22.38
N ASP A 25 0.79 1.88 22.69
CA ASP A 25 0.67 1.08 23.92
C ASP A 25 1.78 0.02 24.01
N GLY A 26 2.27 -0.47 22.87
CA GLY A 26 3.44 -1.34 22.76
C GLY A 26 4.79 -0.62 22.90
N GLY A 27 4.79 0.69 23.14
CA GLY A 27 6.01 1.51 23.26
C GLY A 27 6.68 1.81 21.91
N HIS A 28 5.91 1.83 20.83
CA HIS A 28 6.37 2.15 19.48
C HIS A 28 5.90 3.53 19.04
N GLU A 29 6.54 4.10 18.05
CA GLU A 29 6.12 5.33 17.39
C GLU A 29 5.49 4.98 16.03
N ALA A 30 4.40 5.65 15.67
CA ALA A 30 3.70 5.42 14.41
C ALA A 30 3.65 6.69 13.56
N TYR A 31 3.98 6.54 12.28
CA TYR A 31 3.99 7.59 11.25
C TYR A 31 3.05 7.21 10.11
N PRO A 32 1.73 7.40 10.28
CA PRO A 32 0.76 7.15 9.22
C PRO A 32 0.94 8.15 8.07
N VAL A 33 0.99 7.64 6.84
CA VAL A 33 1.18 8.46 5.64
C VAL A 33 -0.14 8.63 4.90
N THR A 34 -0.40 9.81 4.36
CA THR A 34 -1.37 10.01 3.30
C THR A 34 -0.63 10.31 2.01
N LEU A 35 -0.83 9.49 0.99
CA LEU A 35 -0.23 9.71 -0.33
C LEU A 35 -0.95 10.85 -1.06
N THR A 36 -0.19 11.63 -1.82
CA THR A 36 -0.73 12.73 -2.64
C THR A 36 -1.86 12.24 -3.56
N GLY A 37 -2.97 12.98 -3.55
CA GLY A 37 -4.15 12.66 -4.35
C GLY A 37 -5.16 11.73 -3.68
N MET A 38 -4.92 11.30 -2.43
CA MET A 38 -5.85 10.46 -1.65
C MET A 38 -6.11 11.05 -0.26
N GLY A 39 -7.11 10.53 0.43
CA GLY A 39 -7.45 10.92 1.79
C GLY A 39 -7.60 12.43 1.96
N ASP A 40 -7.02 12.98 3.02
CA ASP A 40 -6.97 14.43 3.31
C ASP A 40 -6.15 15.24 2.29
N ARG A 41 -5.38 14.57 1.41
CA ARG A 41 -4.63 15.18 0.31
C ARG A 41 -5.30 15.00 -1.06
N VAL A 42 -6.58 14.62 -1.10
CA VAL A 42 -7.36 14.41 -2.36
C VAL A 42 -7.41 15.66 -3.24
N HIS A 43 -7.37 16.85 -2.66
CA HIS A 43 -7.35 18.13 -3.38
C HIS A 43 -6.10 18.33 -4.25
N LEU A 44 -5.06 17.52 -4.07
CA LEU A 44 -3.83 17.50 -4.87
C LEU A 44 -3.89 16.47 -6.02
N ALA A 45 -5.01 15.76 -6.18
CA ALA A 45 -5.16 14.77 -7.22
C ALA A 45 -5.12 15.40 -8.61
N THR A 46 -4.23 14.90 -9.46
CA THR A 46 -4.14 15.25 -10.88
C THR A 46 -3.83 13.99 -11.69
N LYS A 47 -3.95 14.10 -13.01
CA LYS A 47 -3.58 13.01 -13.93
C LYS A 47 -2.09 12.62 -13.86
N ASP A 48 -1.25 13.49 -13.30
CA ASP A 48 0.20 13.31 -13.25
C ASP A 48 0.67 12.69 -11.92
N VAL A 49 -0.22 12.58 -10.93
CA VAL A 49 0.07 11.90 -9.66
C VAL A 49 0.26 10.40 -9.92
N GLY A 50 1.48 9.94 -9.81
CA GLY A 50 1.91 8.57 -10.11
C GLY A 50 2.82 7.98 -9.02
N MET A 51 3.43 6.85 -9.34
CA MET A 51 4.21 6.05 -8.39
C MET A 51 5.38 6.86 -7.78
N GLU A 52 6.08 7.65 -8.60
CA GLU A 52 7.19 8.48 -8.11
C GLU A 52 6.73 9.52 -7.08
N THR A 53 5.55 10.10 -7.27
CA THR A 53 4.96 11.02 -6.29
C THR A 53 4.70 10.30 -4.95
N ALA A 54 4.12 9.11 -5.01
CA ALA A 54 3.84 8.32 -3.81
C ALA A 54 5.13 7.89 -3.07
N ILE A 55 6.15 7.49 -3.81
CA ILE A 55 7.46 7.15 -3.23
C ILE A 55 8.05 8.38 -2.54
N GLN A 56 8.00 9.55 -3.19
CA GLN A 56 8.53 10.77 -2.62
C GLN A 56 7.78 11.24 -1.36
N ASP A 57 6.45 11.03 -1.32
CA ASP A 57 5.64 11.31 -0.11
C ASP A 57 6.18 10.54 1.09
N VAL A 58 6.49 9.25 0.92
CA VAL A 58 7.02 8.40 2.00
C VAL A 58 8.46 8.77 2.36
N LEU A 59 9.32 9.00 1.37
CA LEU A 59 10.69 9.43 1.59
C LEU A 59 10.75 10.78 2.34
N ASN A 60 9.81 11.69 2.07
CA ASN A 60 9.72 12.94 2.80
C ASN A 60 9.32 12.71 4.27
N VAL A 61 8.37 11.80 4.56
CA VAL A 61 8.05 11.45 5.94
C VAL A 61 9.28 10.92 6.67
N ILE A 62 10.05 10.05 6.03
CA ILE A 62 11.30 9.51 6.59
C ILE A 62 12.31 10.63 6.85
N SER A 63 12.53 11.48 5.86
CA SER A 63 13.57 12.51 5.92
C SER A 63 13.22 13.63 6.92
N PHE A 64 11.97 14.14 6.89
CA PHE A 64 11.58 15.28 7.72
C PHE A 64 11.24 14.91 9.17
N ASN A 65 11.20 13.62 9.50
CA ASN A 65 11.08 13.13 10.87
C ASN A 65 12.39 12.45 11.36
N ASP A 66 13.49 12.58 10.62
CA ASP A 66 14.80 11.99 10.95
C ASP A 66 14.69 10.50 11.32
N LEU A 67 13.92 9.75 10.51
CA LEU A 67 13.69 8.34 10.78
C LEU A 67 14.90 7.51 10.35
N ASP A 68 15.31 6.64 11.25
CA ASP A 68 16.36 5.65 11.07
C ASP A 68 15.95 4.38 11.82
N ASP A 69 16.37 3.20 11.36
CA ASP A 69 16.03 1.89 11.92
C ASP A 69 14.51 1.71 12.15
N PHE A 70 13.73 1.88 11.10
CA PHE A 70 12.27 1.85 11.17
C PHE A 70 11.68 0.66 10.38
N VAL A 71 10.48 0.26 10.78
CA VAL A 71 9.65 -0.72 10.06
C VAL A 71 8.76 0.02 9.06
N LEU A 72 8.83 -0.37 7.79
CA LEU A 72 7.97 0.16 6.73
C LEU A 72 6.84 -0.81 6.45
N VAL A 73 5.59 -0.36 6.61
CA VAL A 73 4.39 -1.17 6.35
C VAL A 73 3.71 -0.70 5.07
N GLY A 74 3.59 -1.58 4.09
CA GLY A 74 2.85 -1.32 2.86
C GLY A 74 1.59 -2.19 2.78
N HIS A 75 0.40 -1.56 2.81
CA HIS A 75 -0.87 -2.26 2.71
C HIS A 75 -1.34 -2.34 1.24
N SER A 76 -1.74 -3.53 0.79
CA SER A 76 -2.33 -3.73 -0.53
C SER A 76 -1.42 -3.18 -1.66
N PHE A 77 -1.92 -2.33 -2.58
CA PHE A 77 -1.09 -1.74 -3.64
C PHE A 77 0.15 -1.02 -3.13
N ALA A 78 0.11 -0.51 -1.90
CA ALA A 78 1.24 0.20 -1.32
C ALA A 78 2.46 -0.71 -1.02
N GLY A 79 2.35 -2.02 -1.20
CA GLY A 79 3.52 -2.89 -1.25
C GLY A 79 4.51 -2.49 -2.33
N LYS A 80 4.03 -2.03 -3.52
CA LYS A 80 4.90 -1.46 -4.57
C LYS A 80 5.63 -0.21 -4.09
N VAL A 81 4.90 0.69 -3.40
CA VAL A 81 5.48 1.92 -2.85
C VAL A 81 6.52 1.57 -1.78
N ALA A 82 6.17 0.67 -0.85
CA ALA A 82 7.07 0.24 0.22
C ALA A 82 8.34 -0.42 -0.32
N ALA A 83 8.23 -1.29 -1.32
CA ALA A 83 9.39 -1.90 -1.96
C ALA A 83 10.32 -0.86 -2.59
N ALA A 84 9.78 0.10 -3.35
CA ALA A 84 10.58 1.13 -3.99
C ALA A 84 11.20 2.12 -2.98
N VAL A 85 10.51 2.43 -1.88
CA VAL A 85 11.07 3.22 -0.78
C VAL A 85 12.18 2.46 -0.06
N ALA A 86 11.95 1.18 0.25
CA ALA A 86 12.94 0.34 0.91
C ALA A 86 14.20 0.17 0.05
N ASP A 87 14.05 0.01 -1.26
CA ASP A 87 15.18 -0.04 -2.19
C ASP A 87 16.04 1.23 -2.15
N ARG A 88 15.39 2.41 -2.06
CA ARG A 88 16.08 3.72 -2.04
C ARG A 88 16.64 4.11 -0.67
N ALA A 89 16.04 3.60 0.39
CA ALA A 89 16.41 3.91 1.77
C ALA A 89 16.85 2.66 2.56
N HIS A 90 17.39 1.64 1.87
CA HIS A 90 17.69 0.32 2.40
C HIS A 90 18.54 0.37 3.68
N GLU A 91 19.50 1.29 3.77
CA GLU A 91 20.37 1.46 4.95
C GLU A 91 19.60 1.90 6.21
N LYS A 92 18.39 2.46 6.05
CA LYS A 92 17.56 3.00 7.14
C LYS A 92 16.39 2.10 7.50
N VAL A 93 16.00 1.20 6.59
CA VAL A 93 14.85 0.33 6.77
C VAL A 93 15.26 -0.92 7.54
N HIS A 94 14.73 -1.08 8.75
CA HIS A 94 14.93 -2.29 9.52
C HIS A 94 14.25 -3.49 8.84
N ARG A 95 12.99 -3.32 8.42
CA ARG A 95 12.18 -4.36 7.79
C ARG A 95 11.02 -3.77 7.02
N VAL A 96 10.61 -4.44 5.93
CA VAL A 96 9.33 -4.18 5.27
C VAL A 96 8.29 -5.21 5.70
N ILE A 97 7.10 -4.73 6.08
CA ILE A 97 5.93 -5.58 6.30
C ILE A 97 4.94 -5.37 5.13
N TYR A 98 4.71 -6.42 4.36
CA TYR A 98 3.71 -6.47 3.31
C TYR A 98 2.38 -6.94 3.92
N LEU A 99 1.48 -5.97 4.22
CA LEU A 99 0.19 -6.24 4.84
C LEU A 99 -0.87 -6.45 3.75
N ASP A 100 -1.40 -7.65 3.67
CA ASP A 100 -2.30 -8.10 2.58
C ASP A 100 -1.80 -7.64 1.20
N SER A 101 -0.50 -7.81 0.99
CA SER A 101 0.26 -7.32 -0.14
C SER A 101 1.40 -8.28 -0.47
N PHE A 102 2.21 -7.91 -1.44
CA PHE A 102 3.37 -8.69 -1.87
C PHE A 102 4.56 -7.78 -2.16
N ARG A 103 5.75 -8.33 -2.02
CA ARG A 103 6.96 -7.73 -2.55
C ARG A 103 6.95 -7.92 -4.07
N PRO A 104 7.03 -6.85 -4.87
CA PRO A 104 7.20 -6.97 -6.30
C PRO A 104 8.50 -7.72 -6.60
N GLU A 105 8.45 -8.63 -7.58
CA GLU A 105 9.67 -9.24 -8.10
C GLU A 105 10.61 -8.16 -8.65
N ARG A 106 11.90 -8.35 -8.43
CA ARG A 106 12.93 -7.54 -9.06
C ARG A 106 12.98 -7.86 -10.56
N VAL A 107 12.14 -7.16 -11.32
CA VAL A 107 12.00 -7.41 -12.75
C VAL A 107 13.01 -6.58 -13.50
N ARG A 108 13.79 -7.24 -14.35
CA ARG A 108 14.66 -6.61 -15.35
C ARG A 108 13.89 -5.97 -16.51
N THR A 109 12.60 -6.21 -16.61
CA THR A 109 11.68 -5.58 -17.56
C THR A 109 10.50 -5.01 -16.81
N PRO A 110 9.97 -3.83 -17.18
CA PRO A 110 8.74 -3.32 -16.60
C PRO A 110 7.65 -4.37 -16.78
N GLN A 111 7.25 -5.03 -15.70
CA GLN A 111 6.10 -5.92 -15.76
C GLN A 111 4.86 -5.10 -16.03
N GLY A 112 3.94 -5.71 -16.77
CA GLY A 112 2.70 -5.12 -17.18
C GLY A 112 2.05 -4.36 -16.03
N SER A 113 1.73 -3.13 -16.31
CA SER A 113 1.02 -2.27 -15.38
C SER A 113 -0.30 -2.93 -15.02
N PHE A 114 -0.56 -3.14 -13.72
CA PHE A 114 -1.90 -3.45 -13.26
C PHE A 114 -2.84 -2.36 -13.77
N ASP A 115 -3.79 -2.73 -14.61
CA ASP A 115 -4.81 -1.79 -15.06
C ASP A 115 -6.05 -1.91 -14.15
N PRO A 116 -6.32 -0.92 -13.31
CA PRO A 116 -7.48 -0.95 -12.43
C PRO A 116 -8.80 -1.14 -13.20
N SER A 117 -8.87 -0.78 -14.48
CA SER A 117 -10.09 -0.93 -15.27
C SER A 117 -10.41 -2.39 -15.60
N GLU A 118 -9.39 -3.25 -15.68
CA GLU A 118 -9.59 -4.68 -15.88
C GLU A 118 -10.16 -5.35 -14.63
N GLU A 119 -9.75 -4.89 -13.47
CA GLU A 119 -10.15 -5.48 -12.21
C GLU A 119 -11.36 -4.78 -11.57
N PHE A 120 -11.45 -3.45 -11.67
CA PHE A 120 -12.46 -2.65 -10.97
C PHE A 120 -13.49 -2.00 -11.90
N GLY A 121 -13.48 -2.36 -13.19
CA GLY A 121 -14.40 -1.83 -14.20
C GLY A 121 -13.89 -0.57 -14.90
N ALA A 122 -14.42 -0.34 -16.09
CA ALA A 122 -14.01 0.78 -16.94
C ALA A 122 -14.28 2.13 -16.26
N LEU A 123 -13.27 2.98 -16.29
CA LEU A 123 -13.42 4.35 -15.83
C LEU A 123 -14.21 5.20 -16.83
N PRO A 124 -14.97 6.20 -16.36
CA PRO A 124 -15.58 7.17 -17.26
C PRO A 124 -14.54 7.84 -18.16
N PRO A 125 -14.90 8.20 -19.40
CA PRO A 125 -14.00 8.92 -20.30
C PRO A 125 -13.40 10.17 -19.65
N GLY A 126 -12.07 10.28 -19.68
CA GLY A 126 -11.34 11.40 -19.09
C GLY A 126 -11.10 11.32 -17.58
N ALA A 127 -11.61 10.31 -16.89
CA ALA A 127 -11.32 10.11 -15.48
C ALA A 127 -9.87 9.65 -15.27
N PHE A 128 -9.18 10.28 -14.34
CA PHE A 128 -7.81 9.93 -13.95
C PHE A 128 -7.71 9.26 -12.57
N ALA A 129 -8.85 9.09 -11.88
CA ALA A 129 -8.92 8.45 -10.58
C ALA A 129 -10.15 7.54 -10.50
N ALA A 130 -10.00 6.38 -9.88
CA ALA A 130 -11.03 5.36 -9.71
C ALA A 130 -11.72 5.54 -8.35
N PRO A 131 -13.06 5.68 -8.28
CA PRO A 131 -13.77 5.72 -7.02
C PRO A 131 -13.80 4.34 -6.34
N LEU A 132 -13.88 4.31 -5.01
CA LEU A 132 -14.26 3.10 -4.28
C LEU A 132 -15.78 2.94 -4.37
N THR A 133 -16.24 1.83 -4.96
CA THR A 133 -17.66 1.52 -5.09
C THR A 133 -18.08 0.41 -4.13
N ASP A 134 -19.37 0.28 -3.87
CA ASP A 134 -19.91 -0.82 -3.07
C ASP A 134 -19.58 -2.18 -3.68
N GLU A 135 -19.54 -2.30 -5.02
CA GLU A 135 -19.16 -3.52 -5.72
C GLU A 135 -17.72 -3.91 -5.46
N ILE A 136 -16.81 -2.93 -5.45
CA ILE A 136 -15.39 -3.16 -5.12
C ILE A 136 -15.28 -3.64 -3.68
N VAL A 137 -15.98 -2.99 -2.73
CA VAL A 137 -15.96 -3.38 -1.31
C VAL A 137 -16.53 -4.78 -1.11
N GLU A 138 -17.62 -5.17 -1.80
CA GLU A 138 -18.16 -6.54 -1.73
C GLU A 138 -17.15 -7.58 -2.22
N ARG A 139 -16.25 -7.21 -3.11
CA ARG A 139 -15.26 -8.14 -3.67
C ARG A 139 -14.00 -8.25 -2.82
N ILE A 140 -13.43 -7.13 -2.37
CA ILE A 140 -12.12 -7.11 -1.70
C ILE A 140 -12.19 -6.83 -0.20
N GLY A 141 -13.32 -6.38 0.32
CA GLY A 141 -13.53 -5.98 1.72
C GLY A 141 -14.84 -6.52 2.29
N LYS A 142 -15.28 -7.71 1.82
CA LYS A 142 -16.57 -8.32 2.21
C LYS A 142 -16.72 -8.58 3.71
N ASP A 143 -15.64 -8.63 4.45
CA ASP A 143 -15.56 -8.77 5.90
C ASP A 143 -15.74 -7.43 6.63
N VAL A 144 -15.48 -6.30 5.96
CA VAL A 144 -15.70 -4.96 6.53
C VAL A 144 -17.20 -4.64 6.50
N LYS A 145 -17.85 -4.67 7.66
CA LYS A 145 -19.32 -4.55 7.79
C LYS A 145 -19.75 -3.46 8.76
N GLY A 146 -21.03 -3.18 8.75
CA GLY A 146 -21.68 -2.33 9.77
C GLY A 146 -21.07 -0.92 9.87
N GLN A 147 -20.64 -0.54 11.06
CA GLN A 147 -20.12 0.79 11.33
C GLN A 147 -18.77 1.00 10.65
N ASP A 148 -17.91 0.00 10.58
CA ASP A 148 -16.60 0.10 9.97
C ASP A 148 -16.69 0.31 8.46
N ARG A 149 -17.62 -0.38 7.78
CA ARG A 149 -17.89 -0.14 6.36
C ARG A 149 -18.39 1.30 6.13
N ARG A 150 -19.36 1.77 6.91
CA ARG A 150 -19.85 3.15 6.79
C ARG A 150 -18.75 4.16 7.02
N TRP A 151 -17.92 3.95 8.04
CA TRP A 151 -16.79 4.81 8.35
C TRP A 151 -15.76 4.83 7.20
N MET A 152 -15.36 3.67 6.70
CA MET A 152 -14.45 3.54 5.56
C MET A 152 -15.01 4.26 4.32
N MET A 153 -16.24 3.97 3.92
CA MET A 153 -16.87 4.57 2.74
C MET A 153 -17.03 6.09 2.86
N SER A 154 -17.24 6.61 4.06
CA SER A 154 -17.37 8.06 4.29
C SER A 154 -16.05 8.84 4.15
N LYS A 155 -14.91 8.15 4.21
CA LYS A 155 -13.55 8.75 4.17
C LYS A 155 -12.75 8.34 2.94
N ALA A 156 -13.13 7.27 2.27
CA ALA A 156 -12.46 6.82 1.06
C ALA A 156 -12.56 7.89 -0.04
N THR A 157 -11.47 8.07 -0.75
CA THR A 157 -11.35 9.04 -1.85
C THR A 157 -10.97 8.33 -3.15
N PRO A 158 -11.25 8.92 -4.32
CA PRO A 158 -10.82 8.33 -5.57
C PRO A 158 -9.30 8.08 -5.59
N TRP A 159 -8.91 6.94 -6.15
CA TRP A 159 -7.51 6.52 -6.28
C TRP A 159 -6.96 6.91 -7.65
N PRO A 160 -5.89 7.73 -7.75
CA PRO A 160 -5.27 8.08 -9.03
C PRO A 160 -4.74 6.82 -9.74
N VAL A 161 -5.28 6.53 -10.92
CA VAL A 161 -4.99 5.28 -11.64
C VAL A 161 -3.54 5.16 -12.10
N LYS A 162 -2.85 6.29 -12.27
CA LYS A 162 -1.43 6.31 -12.59
C LYS A 162 -0.58 5.66 -11.49
N LEU A 163 -1.00 5.73 -10.22
CA LEU A 163 -0.36 5.00 -9.11
C LEU A 163 -0.34 3.49 -9.33
N ALA A 164 -1.40 2.94 -9.94
CA ALA A 164 -1.44 1.52 -10.25
C ALA A 164 -0.62 1.17 -11.49
N LYS A 165 -0.72 2.02 -12.54
CA LYS A 165 -0.17 1.76 -13.87
C LYS A 165 1.33 2.01 -13.98
N ASP A 166 1.88 2.93 -13.21
CA ASP A 166 3.31 3.22 -13.29
C ASP A 166 4.13 2.01 -12.87
N PRO A 167 5.14 1.62 -13.65
CA PRO A 167 6.08 0.60 -13.25
C PRO A 167 6.97 1.10 -12.12
N ILE A 168 7.57 0.17 -11.39
CA ILE A 168 8.71 0.43 -10.51
C ILE A 168 9.93 -0.34 -11.01
N THR A 169 11.11 0.18 -10.72
CA THR A 169 12.37 -0.52 -10.92
C THR A 169 13.04 -0.64 -9.57
N LEU A 170 13.42 -1.86 -9.20
CA LEU A 170 14.14 -2.15 -7.97
C LEU A 170 15.57 -2.51 -8.30
N SER A 171 16.52 -2.01 -7.51
CA SER A 171 17.93 -2.36 -7.57
C SER A 171 18.22 -3.62 -6.75
N GLU A 172 19.50 -3.92 -6.53
CA GLU A 172 19.92 -5.04 -5.66
C GLU A 172 19.75 -4.71 -4.16
N ASN A 173 19.65 -3.43 -3.82
CA ASN A 173 19.51 -2.99 -2.43
C ASN A 173 18.27 -3.56 -1.72
N ILE A 174 17.20 -3.82 -2.46
CA ILE A 174 15.97 -4.42 -1.88
C ILE A 174 16.20 -5.82 -1.31
N ASP A 175 17.20 -6.55 -1.80
CA ASP A 175 17.53 -7.90 -1.35
C ASP A 175 18.20 -7.90 0.03
N ASP A 176 18.80 -6.79 0.44
CA ASP A 176 19.41 -6.60 1.75
C ASP A 176 18.38 -6.25 2.84
N VAL A 177 17.13 -5.93 2.45
CA VAL A 177 16.07 -5.53 3.39
C VAL A 177 15.22 -6.73 3.78
N GLU A 178 15.17 -7.02 5.08
CA GLU A 178 14.30 -8.07 5.60
C GLU A 178 12.83 -7.79 5.28
N SER A 179 12.10 -8.84 4.92
CA SER A 179 10.67 -8.77 4.59
C SER A 179 9.85 -9.70 5.46
N ALA A 180 8.66 -9.23 5.86
CA ALA A 180 7.63 -10.02 6.51
C ALA A 180 6.30 -9.86 5.79
N TYR A 181 5.47 -10.90 5.81
CA TYR A 181 4.17 -10.91 5.14
C TYR A 181 3.08 -11.17 6.17
N VAL A 182 2.03 -10.34 6.13
CA VAL A 182 0.83 -10.50 6.94
C VAL A 182 -0.35 -10.58 5.99
N PHE A 183 -0.94 -11.77 5.88
CA PHE A 183 -2.10 -12.00 5.02
C PHE A 183 -3.38 -11.91 5.84
N CYS A 184 -4.33 -11.10 5.37
CA CYS A 184 -5.67 -11.01 5.92
C CYS A 184 -6.52 -12.14 5.30
N THR A 185 -6.56 -13.30 5.98
CA THR A 185 -7.32 -14.46 5.54
C THR A 185 -8.62 -14.58 6.31
N LEU A 186 -9.68 -15.08 5.67
CA LEU A 186 -10.85 -15.55 6.39
C LEU A 186 -10.49 -16.82 7.14
N THR A 187 -11.05 -16.98 8.34
CA THR A 187 -10.79 -18.15 9.21
C THR A 187 -11.03 -19.45 8.44
N GLY A 188 -9.99 -20.27 8.28
CA GLY A 188 -10.06 -21.58 7.64
C GLY A 188 -9.50 -21.65 6.21
N ASP A 189 -9.13 -20.52 5.59
CA ASP A 189 -8.46 -20.57 4.29
C ASP A 189 -6.98 -20.98 4.47
N PRO A 190 -6.51 -22.04 3.80
CA PRO A 190 -5.09 -22.39 3.86
C PRO A 190 -4.23 -21.27 3.26
N VAL A 191 -3.23 -20.82 4.01
CA VAL A 191 -2.34 -19.73 3.58
C VAL A 191 -1.67 -20.07 2.24
N ASP A 192 -1.26 -21.32 2.05
CA ASP A 192 -0.61 -21.78 0.82
C ASP A 192 -1.52 -21.69 -0.42
N GLU A 193 -2.83 -21.92 -0.28
CA GLU A 193 -3.79 -21.79 -1.39
C GLU A 193 -4.04 -20.31 -1.73
N ILE A 194 -4.03 -19.43 -0.72
CA ILE A 194 -4.18 -17.99 -0.93
C ILE A 194 -2.95 -17.44 -1.61
N ILE A 195 -1.75 -17.83 -1.18
CA ILE A 195 -0.49 -17.44 -1.80
C ILE A 195 -0.44 -17.92 -3.26
N ALA A 196 -0.78 -19.19 -3.50
CA ALA A 196 -0.77 -19.77 -4.83
C ALA A 196 -1.85 -19.18 -5.77
N GLY A 197 -3.01 -18.83 -5.22
CA GLY A 197 -4.15 -18.35 -6.02
C GLY A 197 -4.13 -16.85 -6.30
N LYS A 198 -3.72 -16.03 -5.34
CA LYS A 198 -3.73 -14.56 -5.49
C LYS A 198 -2.42 -13.96 -6.00
N TRP A 199 -1.29 -14.57 -5.69
CA TRP A 199 0.00 -13.89 -5.76
C TRP A 199 1.07 -14.65 -6.55
N GLY A 200 0.74 -15.78 -7.14
CA GLY A 200 1.72 -16.70 -7.71
C GLY A 200 2.51 -17.45 -6.62
N LYS A 201 3.44 -18.30 -7.03
CA LYS A 201 4.34 -18.94 -6.07
C LYS A 201 5.30 -17.89 -5.52
N LEU A 202 5.19 -17.58 -4.23
CA LEU A 202 6.30 -16.97 -3.49
C LEU A 202 7.36 -18.08 -3.38
N GLU A 203 8.39 -18.01 -4.23
CA GLU A 203 9.59 -18.80 -3.98
C GLU A 203 10.25 -18.19 -2.75
N GLY A 204 10.18 -18.92 -1.64
CA GLY A 204 10.87 -18.56 -0.41
C GLY A 204 12.39 -18.60 -0.60
N PRO A 205 13.16 -18.03 0.37
CA PRO A 205 14.59 -18.08 0.35
C PRO A 205 15.10 -19.52 0.37
#